data_0b20ef2daa397483b63edea8736ac9e3
#
_entry.id   0b20ef2daa397483b63edea8736ac9e3
#
_cell.length_a   1.000
_cell.length_b   1.000
_cell.length_c   1.000
_cell.angle_alpha   90.00
_cell.angle_beta   90.00
_cell.angle_gamma   90.00
#
_symmetry.space_group_name_H-M   'P 1'
#
loop_
_entity.id
_entity.type
_entity.pdbx_description
1 polymer ?
#
loop_
_entity_poly.entity_id
_entity_poly.type
_entity_poly.pdbx_seq_one_letter_code
_entity_poly.pdbx_strand_id
1 'polypeptide(L)'
;MVVQGSSDINLKGARSKKKKLDEYNNWRPWPDLPEPMLDLITKSLGPIDYLMFGCVCRTWRSYIATYKNGFLASQPPLVLFLSTHARRACYFYSIFDQKLYKAILPNLIGKSCLGITCGYLVLKDKEGRTDSQIWLLNPFTRHELRFPSPPKTYCHFILAALATPLPEFVLIAFCRWQPYFQFRRSTDVCWTVYDYNDKFNSSPRHNPWMIIDGAVFKGKVYVLSSHAEIGILNLNSHPYVTLLKVKGIADLNCRLQLRLLASDEQFLMIRGIIEFDYHSVYELNFSKMQWVQWQSLGDQALFLGHRTGSGLYNITRWKGHRQCANCIYKVGNATNKYDVQFLDQRYPKSFPIMQGKRMPDFNLGNYPFWYLPHLSCSVDSLVDD
;
A
#
# COMPACT_ATOMS: atom_id res chain seq x y z
N MET A 1 -93.79 18.25 3.06
CA MET A 1 -92.75 19.14 2.50
C MET A 1 -91.45 18.90 3.28
N VAL A 2 -90.46 18.52 2.58
CA VAL A 2 -89.17 18.04 3.06
C VAL A 2 -88.30 19.16 3.57
N VAL A 3 -87.54 18.96 4.66
CA VAL A 3 -86.18 19.54 4.84
C VAL A 3 -85.33 18.54 5.57
N GLN A 4 -84.30 18.08 4.87
CA GLN A 4 -83.13 17.36 5.37
C GLN A 4 -82.20 18.32 6.07
N GLY A 5 -81.63 17.91 7.19
CA GLY A 5 -80.51 18.55 7.86
C GLY A 5 -79.35 17.56 8.06
N SER A 6 -78.33 17.74 7.28
CA SER A 6 -77.07 16.98 7.29
C SER A 6 -76.18 17.52 8.40
N SER A 7 -75.71 16.67 9.28
CA SER A 7 -74.65 16.99 10.25
C SER A 7 -73.37 16.30 9.88
N ASP A 8 -72.47 17.01 9.16
CA ASP A 8 -71.09 16.63 8.95
C ASP A 8 -70.23 17.08 10.15
N ILE A 9 -69.82 16.13 10.97
CA ILE A 9 -68.93 16.40 12.09
C ILE A 9 -67.58 15.80 11.77
N ASN A 10 -66.62 16.70 11.47
CA ASN A 10 -65.19 16.64 11.72
C ASN A 10 -64.48 15.25 11.84
N LEU A 11 -64.01 14.74 10.73
CA LEU A 11 -63.02 13.64 10.67
C LEU A 11 -61.63 14.11 10.25
N LYS A 12 -61.36 15.41 10.10
CA LYS A 12 -60.04 15.93 9.63
C LYS A 12 -59.00 16.13 10.72
N GLY A 13 -59.39 16.15 12.01
CA GLY A 13 -58.43 16.42 13.10
C GLY A 13 -57.59 15.23 13.57
N ALA A 14 -58.11 14.00 13.41
CA ALA A 14 -57.46 12.80 13.95
C ALA A 14 -56.35 12.25 13.04
N ARG A 15 -56.43 12.45 11.71
CA ARG A 15 -55.39 11.98 10.76
C ARG A 15 -54.10 12.81 10.82
N SER A 16 -54.21 14.11 11.14
CA SER A 16 -53.01 15.01 11.19
C SER A 16 -52.17 14.75 12.43
N LYS A 17 -52.79 14.44 13.59
CA LYS A 17 -52.03 14.13 14.81
C LYS A 17 -51.32 12.77 14.76
N LYS A 18 -51.91 11.76 14.12
CA LYS A 18 -51.31 10.45 13.99
C LYS A 18 -50.07 10.47 13.04
N LYS A 19 -50.15 11.23 11.95
CA LYS A 19 -49.01 11.40 11.01
C LYS A 19 -47.82 12.12 11.64
N LYS A 20 -48.07 13.13 12.50
CA LYS A 20 -46.99 13.82 13.25
C LYS A 20 -46.38 12.94 14.36
N LEU A 21 -47.12 12.03 14.98
CA LEU A 21 -46.61 11.12 15.98
C LEU A 21 -45.76 10.03 15.35
N ASP A 22 -46.13 9.53 14.15
CA ASP A 22 -45.35 8.52 13.40
C ASP A 22 -44.05 9.11 12.81
N GLU A 23 -44.06 10.39 12.43
CA GLU A 23 -42.81 11.09 12.02
C GLU A 23 -41.85 11.31 13.20
N TYR A 24 -42.34 11.57 14.41
CA TYR A 24 -41.50 11.72 15.61
C TYR A 24 -40.93 10.39 16.11
N ASN A 25 -41.65 9.28 15.93
CA ASN A 25 -41.20 7.96 16.36
C ASN A 25 -40.20 7.31 15.41
N ASN A 26 -40.00 7.83 14.18
CA ASN A 26 -39.05 7.33 13.21
C ASN A 26 -37.74 8.15 13.13
N TRP A 27 -37.65 9.25 13.91
CA TRP A 27 -36.42 10.03 13.95
C TRP A 27 -35.36 9.31 14.79
N ARG A 28 -34.31 8.84 14.14
CA ARG A 28 -33.14 8.23 14.77
C ARG A 28 -31.97 9.19 14.64
N PRO A 29 -31.44 9.71 15.76
CA PRO A 29 -30.33 10.68 15.71
C PRO A 29 -28.98 10.02 15.41
N TRP A 30 -28.87 9.31 14.28
CA TRP A 30 -27.64 8.65 13.87
C TRP A 30 -26.44 9.60 13.82
N PRO A 31 -26.57 10.88 13.38
CA PRO A 31 -25.45 11.81 13.40
C PRO A 31 -24.94 12.14 14.81
N ASP A 32 -25.81 12.00 15.83
CA ASP A 32 -25.51 12.39 17.21
C ASP A 32 -25.09 11.21 18.09
N LEU A 33 -24.72 10.07 17.47
CA LEU A 33 -24.18 8.93 18.21
C LEU A 33 -22.93 9.34 18.98
N PRO A 34 -22.84 9.03 20.29
CA PRO A 34 -21.65 9.26 21.08
C PRO A 34 -20.43 8.51 20.52
N GLU A 35 -19.25 9.10 20.64
CA GLU A 35 -18.00 8.53 20.16
C GLU A 35 -17.73 7.08 20.61
N PRO A 36 -18.03 6.67 21.87
CA PRO A 36 -17.87 5.27 22.27
C PRO A 36 -18.76 4.30 21.47
N MET A 37 -19.92 4.74 21.01
CA MET A 37 -20.80 3.92 20.17
C MET A 37 -20.25 3.80 18.75
N LEU A 38 -19.69 4.88 18.21
CA LEU A 38 -19.00 4.86 16.92
C LEU A 38 -17.78 3.93 16.98
N ASP A 39 -17.03 3.94 18.08
CA ASP A 39 -15.89 3.04 18.31
C ASP A 39 -16.32 1.56 18.33
N LEU A 40 -17.42 1.23 19.00
CA LEU A 40 -17.98 -0.13 19.01
C LEU A 40 -18.40 -0.60 17.61
N ILE A 41 -19.07 0.26 16.86
CA ILE A 41 -19.50 -0.05 15.49
C ILE A 41 -18.26 -0.28 14.60
N THR A 42 -17.32 0.67 14.61
CA THR A 42 -16.16 0.63 13.72
C THR A 42 -15.25 -0.54 14.01
N LYS A 43 -15.15 -1.01 15.25
CA LYS A 43 -14.39 -2.23 15.61
C LYS A 43 -14.89 -3.51 14.94
N SER A 44 -16.13 -3.53 14.47
CA SER A 44 -16.71 -4.69 13.75
C SER A 44 -16.59 -4.57 12.23
N LEU A 45 -16.17 -3.43 11.71
CA LEU A 45 -16.11 -3.16 10.28
C LEU A 45 -14.80 -3.70 9.67
N GLY A 46 -14.88 -4.11 8.41
CA GLY A 46 -13.71 -4.32 7.57
C GLY A 46 -13.16 -2.98 7.03
N PRO A 47 -11.97 -2.96 6.40
CA PRO A 47 -11.31 -1.72 5.98
C PRO A 47 -12.14 -0.92 4.97
N ILE A 48 -12.86 -1.56 4.07
CA ILE A 48 -13.74 -0.89 3.10
C ILE A 48 -14.98 -0.31 3.79
N ASP A 49 -15.64 -1.12 4.65
CA ASP A 49 -16.84 -0.69 5.34
C ASP A 49 -16.54 0.47 6.30
N TYR A 50 -15.35 0.48 6.91
CA TYR A 50 -14.86 1.57 7.74
C TYR A 50 -14.76 2.90 6.95
N LEU A 51 -14.23 2.86 5.74
CA LEU A 51 -14.16 4.05 4.89
C LEU A 51 -15.54 4.51 4.43
N MET A 52 -16.43 3.56 4.09
CA MET A 52 -17.81 3.87 3.72
C MET A 52 -18.62 4.45 4.88
N PHE A 53 -18.31 4.05 6.11
CA PHE A 53 -18.89 4.60 7.32
C PHE A 53 -18.67 6.13 7.41
N GLY A 54 -17.49 6.63 7.03
CA GLY A 54 -17.21 8.06 6.94
C GLY A 54 -18.03 8.83 5.87
N CYS A 55 -18.72 8.12 4.97
CA CYS A 55 -19.58 8.74 3.96
C CYS A 55 -21.00 9.03 4.45
N VAL A 56 -21.39 8.56 5.64
CA VAL A 56 -22.76 8.67 6.17
C VAL A 56 -23.11 10.11 6.55
N CYS A 57 -22.28 10.78 7.35
CA CYS A 57 -22.49 12.18 7.74
C CYS A 57 -21.17 12.86 8.13
N ARG A 58 -21.21 14.17 8.39
CA ARG A 58 -20.02 14.96 8.76
C ARG A 58 -19.39 14.49 10.07
N THR A 59 -20.18 14.21 11.10
CA THR A 59 -19.71 13.73 12.42
C THR A 59 -18.95 12.41 12.28
N TRP A 60 -19.51 11.45 11.55
CA TRP A 60 -18.88 10.16 11.33
C TRP A 60 -17.62 10.27 10.48
N ARG A 61 -17.60 11.20 9.51
CA ARG A 61 -16.39 11.50 8.73
C ARG A 61 -15.27 12.06 9.60
N SER A 62 -15.57 13.01 10.49
CA SER A 62 -14.61 13.57 11.43
C SER A 62 -14.05 12.49 12.36
N TYR A 63 -14.91 11.61 12.88
CA TYR A 63 -14.49 10.47 13.68
C TYR A 63 -13.51 9.56 12.91
N ILE A 64 -13.87 9.17 11.67
CA ILE A 64 -13.01 8.35 10.82
C ILE A 64 -11.67 9.05 10.57
N ALA A 65 -11.65 10.33 10.25
CA ALA A 65 -10.41 11.08 10.01
C ALA A 65 -9.45 11.02 11.21
N THR A 66 -10.00 11.14 12.43
CA THR A 66 -9.22 11.08 13.67
C THR A 66 -8.62 9.70 13.95
N TYR A 67 -9.40 8.63 13.75
CA TYR A 67 -9.01 7.28 14.18
C TYR A 67 -8.52 6.36 13.05
N LYS A 68 -8.54 6.84 11.80
CA LYS A 68 -8.23 6.09 10.58
C LYS A 68 -6.88 5.36 10.66
N ASN A 69 -5.83 6.03 11.10
CA ASN A 69 -4.48 5.47 11.11
C ASN A 69 -4.37 4.26 12.06
N GLY A 70 -4.91 4.38 13.26
CA GLY A 70 -4.94 3.30 14.24
C GLY A 70 -5.78 2.11 13.75
N PHE A 71 -6.94 2.38 13.16
CA PHE A 71 -7.81 1.35 12.61
C PHE A 71 -7.13 0.62 11.44
N LEU A 72 -6.61 1.33 10.45
CA LEU A 72 -5.97 0.71 9.27
C LEU A 72 -4.71 -0.07 9.65
N ALA A 73 -3.94 0.40 10.65
CA ALA A 73 -2.80 -0.34 11.18
C ALA A 73 -3.20 -1.64 11.89
N SER A 74 -4.45 -1.76 12.35
CA SER A 74 -5.00 -2.98 12.95
C SER A 74 -5.60 -3.96 11.94
N GLN A 75 -5.67 -3.58 10.66
CA GLN A 75 -6.24 -4.43 9.61
C GLN A 75 -5.16 -5.26 8.93
N PRO A 76 -5.42 -6.54 8.65
CA PRO A 76 -4.49 -7.36 7.90
C PRO A 76 -4.34 -6.84 6.44
N PRO A 77 -3.19 -7.11 5.80
CA PRO A 77 -3.00 -6.81 4.39
C PRO A 77 -4.02 -7.51 3.50
N LEU A 78 -4.35 -6.87 2.40
CA LEU A 78 -5.26 -7.39 1.39
C LEU A 78 -4.49 -7.76 0.13
N VAL A 79 -4.92 -8.80 -0.57
CA VAL A 79 -4.43 -9.09 -1.91
C VAL A 79 -5.22 -8.26 -2.90
N LEU A 80 -4.53 -7.38 -3.63
CA LEU A 80 -5.12 -6.53 -4.64
C LEU A 80 -4.99 -7.14 -6.03
N PHE A 81 -6.09 -7.15 -6.76
CA PHE A 81 -6.14 -7.55 -8.16
C PHE A 81 -6.73 -6.42 -9.00
N LEU A 82 -6.20 -6.24 -10.20
CA LEU A 82 -6.74 -5.31 -11.18
C LEU A 82 -7.43 -6.09 -12.30
N SER A 83 -8.72 -5.82 -12.51
CA SER A 83 -9.47 -6.45 -13.60
C SER A 83 -9.06 -5.87 -14.93
N THR A 84 -8.67 -6.73 -15.86
CA THR A 84 -8.36 -6.34 -17.24
C THR A 84 -9.58 -6.20 -18.10
N HIS A 85 -10.64 -6.98 -17.86
CA HIS A 85 -11.88 -6.97 -18.64
C HIS A 85 -12.74 -5.75 -18.35
N ALA A 86 -12.93 -5.41 -17.09
CA ALA A 86 -13.71 -4.24 -16.69
C ALA A 86 -12.92 -2.93 -16.69
N ARG A 87 -11.58 -2.96 -16.87
CA ARG A 87 -10.63 -1.81 -16.94
C ARG A 87 -10.86 -0.67 -15.93
N ARG A 88 -11.76 -0.87 -14.95
CA ARG A 88 -12.19 0.12 -13.96
C ARG A 88 -12.28 -0.46 -12.54
N ALA A 89 -12.10 -1.76 -12.38
CA ALA A 89 -12.30 -2.42 -11.11
C ALA A 89 -10.98 -2.89 -10.51
N CYS A 90 -10.84 -2.59 -9.22
CA CYS A 90 -9.84 -3.15 -8.34
C CYS A 90 -10.57 -4.08 -7.37
N TYR A 91 -10.01 -5.23 -7.13
CA TYR A 91 -10.53 -6.19 -6.19
C TYR A 91 -9.53 -6.36 -5.05
N PHE A 92 -10.03 -6.28 -3.83
CA PHE A 92 -9.26 -6.53 -2.60
C PHE A 92 -9.76 -7.80 -1.96
N TYR A 93 -8.88 -8.74 -1.75
CA TYR A 93 -9.22 -10.00 -1.11
C TYR A 93 -8.48 -10.17 0.21
N SER A 94 -9.23 -10.39 1.30
CA SER A 94 -8.68 -10.78 2.58
C SER A 94 -8.48 -12.30 2.59
N ILE A 95 -7.23 -12.76 2.66
CA ILE A 95 -6.92 -14.19 2.80
C ILE A 95 -7.32 -14.74 4.17
N PHE A 96 -7.47 -13.85 5.16
CA PHE A 96 -7.79 -14.22 6.54
C PHE A 96 -9.30 -14.36 6.76
N ASP A 97 -10.10 -13.41 6.21
CA ASP A 97 -11.56 -13.40 6.36
C ASP A 97 -12.27 -14.01 5.15
N GLN A 98 -11.54 -14.34 4.10
CA GLN A 98 -12.05 -14.85 2.81
C GLN A 98 -13.13 -13.94 2.18
N LYS A 99 -13.02 -12.64 2.43
CA LYS A 99 -13.91 -11.61 1.87
C LYS A 99 -13.29 -10.96 0.65
N LEU A 100 -14.12 -10.76 -0.36
CA LEU A 100 -13.76 -10.05 -1.58
C LEU A 100 -14.48 -8.72 -1.63
N TYR A 101 -13.73 -7.65 -1.76
CA TYR A 101 -14.23 -6.29 -1.94
C TYR A 101 -13.95 -5.82 -3.35
N LYS A 102 -14.85 -5.04 -3.94
CA LYS A 102 -14.70 -4.46 -5.27
C LYS A 102 -14.76 -2.94 -5.19
N ALA A 103 -13.76 -2.27 -5.73
CA ALA A 103 -13.77 -0.82 -5.93
C ALA A 103 -13.77 -0.50 -7.43
N ILE A 104 -14.63 0.44 -7.84
CA ILE A 104 -14.67 0.94 -9.21
C ILE A 104 -13.84 2.23 -9.23
N LEU A 105 -12.78 2.22 -10.03
CA LEU A 105 -11.84 3.33 -10.20
C LEU A 105 -11.82 3.76 -11.67
N PRO A 106 -12.57 4.81 -12.04
CA PRO A 106 -12.66 5.26 -13.44
C PRO A 106 -11.30 5.55 -14.07
N ASN A 107 -10.33 6.02 -13.27
CA ASN A 107 -9.00 6.41 -13.70
C ASN A 107 -8.07 5.23 -14.05
N LEU A 108 -8.50 3.97 -13.89
CA LEU A 108 -7.76 2.78 -14.34
C LEU A 108 -7.85 2.54 -15.85
N ILE A 109 -8.77 3.22 -16.56
CA ILE A 109 -8.98 3.00 -17.98
C ILE A 109 -7.71 3.38 -18.77
N GLY A 110 -7.25 2.48 -19.62
CA GLY A 110 -6.10 2.73 -20.50
C GLY A 110 -4.77 2.78 -19.79
N LYS A 111 -4.70 2.36 -18.50
CA LYS A 111 -3.48 2.35 -17.71
C LYS A 111 -3.01 0.93 -17.38
N SER A 112 -1.72 0.77 -17.20
CA SER A 112 -1.08 -0.42 -16.64
C SER A 112 -0.52 -0.10 -15.25
N CYS A 113 -0.62 -1.05 -14.32
CA CYS A 113 -0.06 -0.90 -12.98
C CYS A 113 1.39 -1.40 -12.98
N LEU A 114 2.30 -0.54 -12.52
CA LEU A 114 3.72 -0.83 -12.38
C LEU A 114 4.06 -1.37 -10.99
N GLY A 115 3.26 -1.04 -9.98
CA GLY A 115 3.48 -1.44 -8.60
C GLY A 115 2.69 -0.62 -7.61
N ILE A 116 3.08 -0.69 -6.34
CA ILE A 116 2.50 0.05 -5.22
C ILE A 116 3.63 0.72 -4.44
N THR A 117 3.43 1.96 -4.05
CA THR A 117 4.32 2.70 -3.15
C THR A 117 3.48 3.53 -2.17
N CYS A 118 3.75 3.46 -0.89
CA CYS A 118 3.01 4.18 0.17
C CYS A 118 1.48 4.10 0.02
N GLY A 119 0.93 2.92 -0.31
CA GLY A 119 -0.51 2.73 -0.50
C GLY A 119 -1.09 3.26 -1.82
N TYR A 120 -0.28 3.87 -2.68
CA TYR A 120 -0.67 4.32 -4.02
C TYR A 120 -0.35 3.27 -5.08
N LEU A 121 -1.29 3.03 -5.98
CA LEU A 121 -1.04 2.33 -7.23
C LEU A 121 -0.20 3.23 -8.13
N VAL A 122 0.93 2.74 -8.60
CA VAL A 122 1.73 3.43 -9.63
C VAL A 122 1.22 2.99 -10.99
N LEU A 123 0.58 3.90 -11.70
CA LEU A 123 -0.06 3.62 -12.99
C LEU A 123 0.68 4.37 -14.10
N LYS A 124 0.80 3.73 -15.25
CA LYS A 124 1.34 4.30 -16.48
C LYS A 124 0.30 4.21 -17.59
N ASP A 125 0.20 5.23 -18.42
CA ASP A 125 -0.61 5.18 -19.64
C ASP A 125 -0.09 4.07 -20.56
N LYS A 126 -1.01 3.32 -21.21
CA LYS A 126 -0.62 2.35 -22.23
C LYS A 126 0.02 3.07 -23.39
N GLU A 127 1.03 2.43 -24.01
CA GLU A 127 1.80 2.98 -25.13
C GLU A 127 0.93 3.56 -26.24
N GLY A 128 1.37 4.67 -26.83
CA GLY A 128 0.72 5.36 -27.95
C GLY A 128 0.36 6.83 -27.73
N ARG A 129 0.63 7.39 -26.54
CA ARG A 129 0.46 8.83 -26.27
C ARG A 129 1.82 9.50 -26.20
N THR A 130 1.95 10.63 -26.92
CA THR A 130 3.15 11.48 -26.91
C THR A 130 3.47 12.04 -25.54
N ASP A 131 2.45 12.27 -24.69
CA ASP A 131 2.57 12.81 -23.33
C ASP A 131 2.21 11.75 -22.29
N SER A 132 3.04 10.71 -22.19
CA SER A 132 2.80 9.67 -21.20
C SER A 132 3.02 10.20 -19.78
N GLN A 133 2.12 9.84 -18.87
CA GLN A 133 2.15 10.29 -17.47
C GLN A 133 2.25 9.10 -16.52
N ILE A 134 2.84 9.36 -15.36
CA ILE A 134 2.78 8.48 -14.20
C ILE A 134 1.69 9.01 -13.27
N TRP A 135 0.81 8.11 -12.86
CA TRP A 135 -0.30 8.39 -11.97
C TRP A 135 -0.11 7.63 -10.68
N LEU A 136 -0.18 8.33 -9.57
CA LEU A 136 -0.28 7.69 -8.26
C LEU A 136 -1.74 7.79 -7.82
N LEU A 137 -2.41 6.66 -7.70
CA LEU A 137 -3.82 6.59 -7.33
C LEU A 137 -3.97 5.80 -6.03
N ASN A 138 -4.47 6.45 -4.99
CA ASN A 138 -4.87 5.77 -3.78
C ASN A 138 -6.25 5.12 -4.01
N PRO A 139 -6.36 3.78 -4.01
CA PRO A 139 -7.61 3.10 -4.34
C PRO A 139 -8.69 3.25 -3.25
N PHE A 140 -8.32 3.64 -2.03
CA PHE A 140 -9.24 3.84 -0.93
C PHE A 140 -9.76 5.28 -0.83
N THR A 141 -8.84 6.25 -0.82
CA THR A 141 -9.21 7.68 -0.69
C THR A 141 -9.58 8.30 -2.02
N ARG A 142 -9.20 7.65 -3.14
CA ARG A 142 -9.27 8.16 -4.52
C ARG A 142 -8.39 9.38 -4.77
N HIS A 143 -7.53 9.71 -3.82
CA HIS A 143 -6.54 10.75 -4.00
C HIS A 143 -5.60 10.39 -5.15
N GLU A 144 -5.28 11.39 -5.98
CA GLU A 144 -4.54 11.20 -7.22
C GLU A 144 -3.44 12.24 -7.37
N LEU A 145 -2.23 11.78 -7.64
CA LEU A 145 -1.10 12.61 -8.01
C LEU A 145 -0.66 12.27 -9.44
N ARG A 146 -0.27 13.28 -10.20
CA ARG A 146 0.13 13.14 -11.61
C ARG A 146 1.51 13.71 -11.82
N PHE A 147 2.34 12.94 -12.53
CA PHE A 147 3.69 13.31 -12.90
C PHE A 147 3.91 13.08 -14.38
N PRO A 148 4.64 13.96 -15.09
CA PRO A 148 5.17 13.60 -16.39
C PRO A 148 5.98 12.31 -16.28
N SER A 149 6.04 11.52 -17.34
CA SER A 149 6.91 10.33 -17.34
C SER A 149 8.38 10.72 -17.14
N PRO A 150 9.15 9.93 -16.38
CA PRO A 150 10.59 10.13 -16.30
C PRO A 150 11.24 10.06 -17.67
N PRO A 151 12.26 10.92 -17.96
CA PRO A 151 12.88 11.00 -19.28
C PRO A 151 13.71 9.76 -19.66
N LYS A 152 14.23 9.02 -18.67
CA LYS A 152 14.98 7.77 -18.91
C LYS A 152 14.17 6.54 -18.47
N THR A 153 14.59 5.37 -18.91
CA THR A 153 13.98 4.08 -18.56
C THR A 153 13.90 3.88 -17.04
N TYR A 154 12.81 3.32 -16.60
CA TYR A 154 12.53 3.04 -15.19
C TYR A 154 11.77 1.73 -15.03
N CYS A 155 11.89 1.11 -13.88
CA CYS A 155 11.15 -0.12 -13.54
C CYS A 155 10.63 -0.12 -12.09
N HIS A 156 11.06 0.82 -11.27
CA HIS A 156 10.71 0.88 -9.85
C HIS A 156 10.49 2.33 -9.41
N PHE A 157 9.54 2.52 -8.49
CA PHE A 157 9.22 3.82 -7.93
C PHE A 157 9.20 3.77 -6.40
N ILE A 158 9.69 4.84 -5.80
CA ILE A 158 9.59 5.10 -4.36
C ILE A 158 8.96 6.47 -4.19
N LEU A 159 7.86 6.53 -3.45
CA LEU A 159 7.30 7.78 -2.96
C LEU A 159 7.81 8.00 -1.53
N ALA A 160 8.41 9.14 -1.27
CA ALA A 160 8.91 9.50 0.04
C ALA A 160 8.35 10.85 0.48
N ALA A 161 7.86 10.91 1.73
CA ALA A 161 7.65 12.18 2.41
C ALA A 161 8.98 12.59 3.05
N LEU A 162 9.46 13.79 2.73
CA LEU A 162 10.69 14.32 3.27
C LEU A 162 10.37 15.25 4.46
N ALA A 163 11.04 15.01 5.59
CA ALA A 163 11.00 15.92 6.73
C ALA A 163 11.88 17.14 6.44
N THR A 164 11.37 18.08 5.69
CA THR A 164 11.97 19.38 5.44
C THR A 164 11.20 20.46 6.21
N PRO A 165 11.66 21.73 6.29
CA PRO A 165 10.90 22.80 6.96
C PRO A 165 9.47 22.96 6.45
N LEU A 166 9.20 22.53 5.22
CA LEU A 166 7.85 22.42 4.64
C LEU A 166 7.59 20.96 4.28
N PRO A 167 6.41 20.42 4.54
CA PRO A 167 6.06 19.06 4.17
C PRO A 167 6.16 18.92 2.65
N GLU A 168 7.07 18.09 2.21
CA GLU A 168 7.35 17.86 0.80
C GLU A 168 7.40 16.36 0.52
N PHE A 169 6.92 15.95 -0.64
CA PHE A 169 7.10 14.59 -1.11
C PHE A 169 7.98 14.55 -2.36
N VAL A 170 8.65 13.43 -2.55
CA VAL A 170 9.48 13.17 -3.71
C VAL A 170 9.12 11.82 -4.31
N LEU A 171 8.98 11.79 -5.63
CA LEU A 171 8.86 10.56 -6.39
C LEU A 171 10.21 10.23 -7.02
N ILE A 172 10.74 9.04 -6.70
CA ILE A 172 12.03 8.55 -7.17
C ILE A 172 11.76 7.39 -8.11
N ALA A 173 12.42 7.40 -9.27
CA ALA A 173 12.34 6.34 -10.27
C ALA A 173 13.75 5.83 -10.58
N PHE A 174 13.92 4.51 -10.62
CA PHE A 174 15.20 3.90 -11.00
C PHE A 174 14.99 2.62 -11.82
N CYS A 175 16.05 2.21 -12.48
CA CYS A 175 16.12 0.99 -13.27
C CYS A 175 17.22 0.09 -12.72
N ARG A 176 16.89 -1.18 -12.43
CA ARG A 176 17.84 -2.15 -11.85
C ARG A 176 19.01 -2.50 -12.75
N TRP A 177 18.92 -2.11 -14.02
CA TRP A 177 19.93 -2.44 -15.05
C TRP A 177 20.64 -1.21 -15.60
N GLN A 178 20.46 -0.03 -14.97
CA GLN A 178 21.06 1.21 -15.43
C GLN A 178 21.62 2.00 -14.25
N PRO A 179 22.80 2.63 -14.39
CA PRO A 179 23.52 3.28 -13.30
C PRO A 179 23.03 4.71 -13.02
N TYR A 180 21.73 4.92 -13.01
CA TYR A 180 21.14 6.21 -12.68
C TYR A 180 19.86 6.06 -11.87
N PHE A 181 19.49 7.12 -11.17
CA PHE A 181 18.13 7.33 -10.66
C PHE A 181 17.61 8.69 -11.11
N GLN A 182 16.31 8.83 -11.10
CA GLN A 182 15.60 10.05 -11.46
C GLN A 182 14.66 10.38 -10.33
N PHE A 183 14.51 11.66 -10.01
CA PHE A 183 13.56 12.07 -8.99
C PHE A 183 12.89 13.38 -9.36
N ARG A 184 11.71 13.59 -8.80
CA ARG A 184 10.96 14.83 -8.89
C ARG A 184 10.29 15.11 -7.56
N ARG A 185 10.51 16.29 -7.02
CA ARG A 185 9.80 16.77 -5.83
C ARG A 185 8.43 17.31 -6.21
N SER A 186 7.54 17.47 -5.23
CA SER A 186 6.23 18.10 -5.42
C SER A 186 6.32 19.49 -6.03
N THR A 187 7.36 20.25 -5.67
CA THR A 187 7.63 21.63 -6.13
C THR A 187 8.39 21.73 -7.44
N ASP A 188 9.01 20.65 -7.92
CA ASP A 188 9.84 20.67 -9.11
C ASP A 188 8.98 20.71 -10.39
N VAL A 189 9.42 21.44 -11.40
CA VAL A 189 8.80 21.46 -12.74
C VAL A 189 9.23 20.26 -13.56
N CYS A 190 10.51 19.84 -13.44
CA CYS A 190 11.13 18.78 -14.25
C CYS A 190 11.71 17.66 -13.39
N TRP A 191 11.93 16.51 -14.01
CA TRP A 191 12.70 15.43 -13.42
C TRP A 191 14.18 15.78 -13.37
N THR A 192 14.84 15.51 -12.25
CA THR A 192 16.28 15.53 -12.12
C THR A 192 16.81 14.12 -12.34
N VAL A 193 17.81 13.98 -13.19
CA VAL A 193 18.48 12.71 -13.47
C VAL A 193 19.89 12.74 -12.86
N TYR A 194 20.22 11.75 -12.05
CA TYR A 194 21.56 11.58 -11.49
C TYR A 194 22.17 10.28 -12.00
N ASP A 195 23.22 10.41 -12.79
CA ASP A 195 24.04 9.30 -13.26
C ASP A 195 25.19 9.07 -12.27
N TYR A 196 25.34 7.84 -11.82
CA TYR A 196 26.38 7.47 -10.86
C TYR A 196 27.40 6.47 -11.44
N ASN A 197 27.36 6.26 -12.76
CA ASN A 197 28.21 5.28 -13.43
C ASN A 197 29.69 5.54 -13.15
N ASP A 198 30.17 6.74 -13.41
CA ASP A 198 31.59 7.10 -13.27
C ASP A 198 32.07 7.02 -11.82
N LYS A 199 31.17 7.21 -10.87
CA LYS A 199 31.48 7.15 -9.43
C LYS A 199 31.69 5.73 -8.92
N PHE A 200 30.89 4.77 -9.39
CA PHE A 200 30.87 3.41 -8.83
C PHE A 200 31.34 2.34 -9.82
N ASN A 201 31.36 2.63 -11.11
CA ASN A 201 31.70 1.70 -12.18
C ASN A 201 32.91 2.15 -13.01
N SER A 202 33.80 2.97 -12.45
CA SER A 202 34.99 3.49 -13.12
C SER A 202 36.01 2.39 -13.54
N SER A 203 35.97 1.21 -12.91
CA SER A 203 36.72 0.04 -13.30
C SER A 203 35.79 -1.01 -13.93
N PRO A 204 36.18 -1.65 -15.06
CA PRO A 204 35.38 -2.70 -15.66
C PRO A 204 35.25 -3.88 -14.71
N ARG A 205 34.06 -4.08 -14.18
CA ARG A 205 33.67 -5.21 -13.32
C ARG A 205 32.76 -6.13 -14.09
N HIS A 206 32.85 -7.43 -13.87
CA HIS A 206 31.88 -8.39 -14.43
C HIS A 206 30.45 -8.17 -13.95
N ASN A 207 30.26 -7.51 -12.81
CA ASN A 207 28.97 -7.15 -12.25
C ASN A 207 28.97 -5.66 -11.87
N PRO A 208 28.33 -4.78 -12.64
CA PRO A 208 28.30 -3.35 -12.36
C PRO A 208 27.50 -3.03 -11.10
N TRP A 209 27.90 -1.95 -10.43
CA TRP A 209 27.17 -1.43 -9.28
C TRP A 209 25.87 -0.75 -9.72
N MET A 210 24.74 -1.28 -9.28
CA MET A 210 23.40 -0.79 -9.64
C MET A 210 22.54 -0.66 -8.39
N ILE A 211 21.66 0.33 -8.34
CA ILE A 211 20.59 0.39 -7.35
C ILE A 211 19.51 -0.60 -7.75
N ILE A 212 19.26 -1.60 -6.90
CA ILE A 212 18.28 -2.66 -7.14
C ILE A 212 16.99 -2.51 -6.37
N ASP A 213 17.04 -1.83 -5.23
CA ASP A 213 15.86 -1.55 -4.38
C ASP A 213 16.09 -0.32 -3.50
N GLY A 214 15.03 0.16 -2.85
CA GLY A 214 15.12 1.25 -1.89
C GLY A 214 13.90 1.33 -0.99
N ALA A 215 14.10 1.96 0.17
CA ALA A 215 13.07 2.17 1.18
C ALA A 215 13.25 3.50 1.91
N VAL A 216 12.15 4.05 2.39
CA VAL A 216 12.17 5.25 3.25
C VAL A 216 12.18 4.80 4.71
N PHE A 217 13.14 5.28 5.48
CA PHE A 217 13.24 4.98 6.90
C PHE A 217 13.65 6.22 7.68
N LYS A 218 12.87 6.60 8.69
CA LYS A 218 13.11 7.78 9.55
C LYS A 218 13.45 9.04 8.73
N GLY A 219 12.64 9.33 7.71
CA GLY A 219 12.76 10.51 6.85
C GLY A 219 13.96 10.51 5.89
N LYS A 220 14.68 9.39 5.75
CA LYS A 220 15.78 9.24 4.80
C LYS A 220 15.46 8.16 3.77
N VAL A 221 15.94 8.36 2.54
CA VAL A 221 15.81 7.37 1.47
C VAL A 221 17.07 6.51 1.43
N TYR A 222 16.91 5.25 1.76
CA TYR A 222 17.97 4.24 1.68
C TYR A 222 17.85 3.46 0.37
N VAL A 223 18.97 3.10 -0.20
CA VAL A 223 19.04 2.27 -1.41
C VAL A 223 19.96 1.08 -1.18
N LEU A 224 19.62 -0.01 -1.87
CA LEU A 224 20.37 -1.25 -1.86
C LEU A 224 21.02 -1.44 -3.23
N SER A 225 22.33 -1.72 -3.24
CA SER A 225 23.05 -2.00 -4.47
C SER A 225 23.00 -3.48 -4.86
N SER A 226 23.36 -3.77 -6.10
CA SER A 226 23.59 -5.13 -6.61
C SER A 226 24.69 -5.89 -5.86
N HIS A 227 25.53 -5.19 -5.08
CA HIS A 227 26.57 -5.76 -4.22
C HIS A 227 26.13 -5.88 -2.75
N ALA A 228 24.81 -5.72 -2.45
CA ALA A 228 24.23 -5.65 -1.11
C ALA A 228 24.78 -4.53 -0.21
N GLU A 229 25.34 -3.51 -0.80
CA GLU A 229 25.75 -2.32 -0.07
C GLU A 229 24.53 -1.41 0.13
N ILE A 230 24.49 -0.72 1.27
CA ILE A 230 23.47 0.25 1.58
C ILE A 230 24.02 1.66 1.33
N GLY A 231 23.22 2.45 0.62
CA GLY A 231 23.48 3.88 0.45
C GLY A 231 22.33 4.73 0.96
N ILE A 232 22.61 5.99 1.22
CA ILE A 232 21.61 7.03 1.47
C ILE A 232 21.58 7.95 0.27
N LEU A 233 20.39 8.19 -0.28
CA LEU A 233 20.20 9.21 -1.32
C LEU A 233 20.13 10.58 -0.69
N ASN A 234 21.02 11.45 -1.11
CA ASN A 234 20.87 12.88 -0.88
C ASN A 234 20.22 13.48 -2.13
N LEU A 235 19.06 14.08 -1.95
CA LEU A 235 18.23 14.60 -3.04
C LEU A 235 18.25 16.14 -3.10
N ASN A 236 19.28 16.80 -2.58
CA ASN A 236 19.45 18.25 -2.64
C ASN A 236 19.70 18.71 -4.10
N SER A 237 20.00 19.99 -4.27
CA SER A 237 20.34 20.60 -5.57
C SER A 237 21.48 19.87 -6.31
N HIS A 238 22.40 19.27 -5.55
CA HIS A 238 23.47 18.39 -6.07
C HIS A 238 23.24 16.98 -5.51
N PRO A 239 22.47 16.14 -6.20
CA PRO A 239 22.16 14.82 -5.72
C PRO A 239 23.40 13.92 -5.67
N TYR A 240 23.48 13.03 -4.69
CA TYR A 240 24.56 12.04 -4.57
C TYR A 240 24.12 10.85 -3.70
N VAL A 241 24.87 9.76 -3.82
CA VAL A 241 24.72 8.55 -3.00
C VAL A 241 25.88 8.47 -2.01
N THR A 242 25.58 8.33 -0.73
CA THR A 242 26.55 8.05 0.32
C THR A 242 26.47 6.59 0.72
N LEU A 243 27.52 5.82 0.47
CA LEU A 243 27.58 4.43 0.92
C LEU A 243 27.85 4.34 2.41
N LEU A 244 27.15 3.44 3.07
CA LEU A 244 27.32 3.11 4.49
C LEU A 244 28.26 1.90 4.62
N LYS A 245 29.21 1.99 5.55
CA LYS A 245 30.09 0.85 5.89
C LYS A 245 29.35 -0.11 6.82
N VAL A 246 28.65 -1.09 6.23
CA VAL A 246 27.86 -2.09 6.99
C VAL A 246 28.56 -3.44 6.93
N LYS A 247 28.64 -4.13 8.08
CA LYS A 247 29.23 -5.47 8.22
C LYS A 247 28.14 -6.55 8.19
N GLY A 248 28.53 -7.81 7.96
CA GLY A 248 27.70 -8.98 8.29
C GLY A 248 26.98 -9.67 7.13
N ILE A 249 27.27 -9.31 5.88
CA ILE A 249 26.82 -10.10 4.74
C ILE A 249 28.07 -10.52 3.94
N ALA A 250 28.39 -11.81 4.03
CA ALA A 250 29.39 -12.46 3.21
C ALA A 250 28.69 -13.18 2.04
N ASP A 251 29.39 -13.25 0.90
CA ASP A 251 29.04 -14.00 -0.30
C ASP A 251 27.66 -13.75 -0.92
N LEU A 252 27.67 -12.85 -1.88
CA LEU A 252 26.54 -12.59 -2.76
C LEU A 252 26.73 -13.34 -4.08
N ASN A 253 26.06 -14.48 -4.18
CA ASN A 253 25.88 -15.11 -5.49
C ASN A 253 24.85 -14.30 -6.30
N CYS A 254 25.09 -14.15 -7.61
CA CYS A 254 24.24 -13.43 -8.56
C CYS A 254 22.79 -13.96 -8.69
N ARG A 255 22.46 -15.08 -8.04
CA ARG A 255 21.12 -15.71 -8.00
C ARG A 255 20.23 -15.21 -6.87
N LEU A 256 20.65 -14.19 -6.12
CA LEU A 256 19.91 -13.70 -4.97
C LEU A 256 18.94 -12.59 -5.35
N GLN A 257 17.73 -12.65 -4.82
CA GLN A 257 16.80 -11.54 -4.81
C GLN A 257 16.93 -10.79 -3.48
N LEU A 258 17.44 -9.58 -3.55
CA LEU A 258 17.57 -8.71 -2.40
C LEU A 258 16.50 -7.62 -2.44
N ARG A 259 15.92 -7.31 -1.29
CA ARG A 259 14.93 -6.24 -1.11
C ARG A 259 15.13 -5.53 0.21
N LEU A 260 14.81 -4.24 0.22
CA LEU A 260 14.68 -3.46 1.43
C LEU A 260 13.23 -3.36 1.88
N LEU A 261 13.07 -3.34 3.18
CA LEU A 261 11.81 -3.08 3.82
C LEU A 261 12.06 -2.22 5.05
N ALA A 262 11.25 -1.17 5.21
CA ALA A 262 11.24 -0.34 6.39
C ALA A 262 9.88 -0.41 7.05
N SER A 263 9.87 -0.56 8.37
CA SER A 263 8.74 -0.29 9.25
C SER A 263 9.06 0.96 10.08
N ASP A 264 8.17 1.37 10.98
CA ASP A 264 8.39 2.55 11.83
C ASP A 264 9.69 2.46 12.65
N GLU A 265 10.04 1.26 13.13
CA GLU A 265 11.19 1.05 14.03
C GLU A 265 12.30 0.20 13.41
N GLN A 266 12.01 -0.62 12.41
CA GLN A 266 12.90 -1.65 11.91
C GLN A 266 13.27 -1.42 10.45
N PHE A 267 14.54 -1.62 10.13
CA PHE A 267 15.04 -1.55 8.77
C PHE A 267 15.61 -2.91 8.37
N LEU A 268 14.93 -3.54 7.43
CA LEU A 268 15.16 -4.93 7.08
C LEU A 268 15.70 -5.07 5.67
N MET A 269 16.52 -6.10 5.47
CA MET A 269 16.85 -6.64 4.17
C MET A 269 16.34 -8.08 4.08
N ILE A 270 15.60 -8.36 3.02
CA ILE A 270 15.11 -9.70 2.69
C ILE A 270 15.99 -10.27 1.59
N ARG A 271 16.56 -11.43 1.86
CA ARG A 271 17.37 -12.20 0.91
C ARG A 271 16.57 -13.41 0.46
N GLY A 272 16.18 -13.44 -0.81
CA GLY A 272 15.50 -14.58 -1.43
C GLY A 272 16.48 -15.43 -2.25
N ILE A 273 16.34 -16.74 -2.20
CA ILE A 273 17.05 -17.69 -3.05
C ILE A 273 16.08 -18.18 -4.11
N ILE A 274 16.33 -17.87 -5.38
CA ILE A 274 15.39 -18.13 -6.51
C ILE A 274 15.08 -19.62 -6.65
N GLU A 275 16.09 -20.48 -6.48
CA GLU A 275 15.97 -21.93 -6.71
C GLU A 275 15.07 -22.63 -5.68
N PHE A 276 15.03 -22.14 -4.45
CA PHE A 276 14.30 -22.77 -3.34
C PHE A 276 13.10 -22.00 -2.86
N ASP A 277 12.84 -20.82 -3.44
CA ASP A 277 11.81 -19.85 -3.00
C ASP A 277 11.89 -19.54 -1.48
N TYR A 278 13.07 -19.69 -0.91
CA TYR A 278 13.38 -19.47 0.50
C TYR A 278 13.85 -18.04 0.75
N HIS A 279 13.39 -17.46 1.85
CA HIS A 279 13.74 -16.11 2.25
C HIS A 279 14.38 -16.07 3.63
N SER A 280 15.45 -15.32 3.75
CA SER A 280 16.08 -14.96 5.01
C SER A 280 15.86 -13.48 5.29
N VAL A 281 15.69 -13.12 6.55
CA VAL A 281 15.45 -11.75 7.00
C VAL A 281 16.64 -11.28 7.82
N TYR A 282 17.12 -10.08 7.53
CA TYR A 282 18.21 -9.42 8.24
C TYR A 282 17.74 -8.05 8.69
N GLU A 283 18.03 -7.69 9.92
CA GLU A 283 17.81 -6.36 10.47
C GLU A 283 19.10 -5.57 10.51
N LEU A 284 19.09 -4.30 10.13
CA LEU A 284 20.23 -3.42 10.27
C LEU A 284 20.31 -2.86 11.69
N ASN A 285 21.30 -3.30 12.45
CA ASN A 285 21.66 -2.67 13.70
C ASN A 285 22.47 -1.39 13.41
N PHE A 286 21.84 -0.22 13.48
CA PHE A 286 22.47 1.06 13.17
C PHE A 286 23.56 1.46 14.16
N SER A 287 23.52 1.03 15.42
CA SER A 287 24.57 1.35 16.41
C SER A 287 25.87 0.60 16.15
N LYS A 288 25.78 -0.63 15.66
CA LYS A 288 26.93 -1.50 15.32
C LYS A 288 27.27 -1.45 13.83
N MET A 289 26.43 -0.83 13.01
CA MET A 289 26.50 -0.86 11.55
C MET A 289 26.70 -2.29 11.02
N GLN A 290 25.80 -3.18 11.43
CA GLN A 290 25.88 -4.61 11.14
C GLN A 290 24.49 -5.19 10.84
N TRP A 291 24.42 -6.05 9.82
CA TRP A 291 23.25 -6.89 9.57
C TRP A 291 23.20 -8.05 10.55
N VAL A 292 22.04 -8.23 11.18
CA VAL A 292 21.76 -9.32 12.11
C VAL A 292 20.66 -10.19 11.50
N GLN A 293 20.95 -11.46 11.29
CA GLN A 293 19.96 -12.39 10.75
C GLN A 293 18.92 -12.73 11.82
N TRP A 294 17.65 -12.65 11.43
CA TRP A 294 16.56 -13.09 12.26
C TRP A 294 16.35 -14.61 12.15
N GLN A 295 16.19 -15.26 13.28
CA GLN A 295 15.84 -16.67 13.38
C GLN A 295 14.32 -16.85 13.50
N SER A 296 13.60 -15.84 13.93
CA SER A 296 12.16 -15.81 14.10
C SER A 296 11.62 -14.40 13.89
N LEU A 297 10.40 -14.29 13.34
CA LEU A 297 9.65 -13.04 13.28
C LEU A 297 8.84 -12.75 14.55
N GLY A 298 8.81 -13.71 15.51
CA GLY A 298 8.02 -13.59 16.73
C GLY A 298 6.54 -13.38 16.45
N ASP A 299 5.98 -12.32 17.03
CA ASP A 299 4.58 -11.92 16.81
C ASP A 299 4.34 -11.12 15.53
N GLN A 300 5.28 -11.13 14.60
CA GLN A 300 5.19 -10.41 13.34
C GLN A 300 4.95 -11.36 12.16
N ALA A 301 4.40 -10.81 11.09
CA ALA A 301 4.27 -11.45 9.79
C ALA A 301 4.83 -10.53 8.70
N LEU A 302 5.57 -11.11 7.76
CA LEU A 302 6.17 -10.42 6.64
C LEU A 302 5.37 -10.71 5.37
N PHE A 303 4.97 -9.67 4.65
CA PHE A 303 4.26 -9.76 3.37
C PHE A 303 5.16 -9.33 2.24
N LEU A 304 5.42 -10.22 1.28
CA LEU A 304 6.29 -9.96 0.15
C LEU A 304 5.49 -9.92 -1.15
N GLY A 305 5.42 -8.75 -1.77
CA GLY A 305 4.92 -8.58 -3.13
C GLY A 305 5.95 -9.03 -4.17
N HIS A 306 5.53 -9.24 -5.41
CA HIS A 306 6.44 -9.67 -6.48
C HIS A 306 7.50 -8.61 -6.83
N ARG A 307 7.10 -7.35 -6.96
CA ARG A 307 8.00 -6.23 -7.31
C ARG A 307 8.00 -5.13 -6.25
N THR A 308 6.85 -4.83 -5.71
CA THR A 308 6.60 -3.76 -4.73
C THR A 308 5.48 -4.18 -3.79
N GLY A 309 5.17 -3.38 -2.78
CA GLY A 309 4.11 -3.68 -1.83
C GLY A 309 4.50 -4.77 -0.84
N SER A 310 5.65 -4.62 -0.20
CA SER A 310 6.08 -5.46 0.91
C SER A 310 5.89 -4.72 2.23
N GLY A 311 5.60 -5.44 3.31
CA GLY A 311 5.41 -4.85 4.64
C GLY A 311 5.57 -5.84 5.77
N LEU A 312 5.98 -5.35 6.91
CA LEU A 312 6.07 -6.08 8.16
C LEU A 312 4.95 -5.65 9.10
N TYR A 313 4.28 -6.59 9.71
CA TYR A 313 3.12 -6.35 10.56
C TYR A 313 3.24 -7.05 11.90
N ASN A 314 2.89 -6.35 12.95
CA ASN A 314 2.63 -6.96 14.25
C ASN A 314 1.20 -7.50 14.27
N ILE A 315 1.07 -8.82 14.30
CA ILE A 315 -0.22 -9.52 14.21
C ILE A 315 -1.01 -9.52 15.52
N THR A 316 -0.41 -9.13 16.65
CA THR A 316 -1.13 -9.03 17.93
C THR A 316 -2.30 -8.05 17.85
N ARG A 317 -2.25 -7.11 16.90
CA ARG A 317 -3.32 -6.15 16.62
C ARG A 317 -4.50 -6.77 15.84
N TRP A 318 -4.33 -7.95 15.23
CA TRP A 318 -5.38 -8.60 14.44
C TRP A 318 -6.20 -9.56 15.28
N LYS A 319 -7.48 -9.28 15.38
CA LYS A 319 -8.40 -10.13 16.14
C LYS A 319 -8.51 -11.51 15.49
N GLY A 320 -8.26 -12.58 16.29
CA GLY A 320 -8.49 -13.95 15.85
C GLY A 320 -7.42 -14.60 14.98
N HIS A 321 -6.32 -13.90 14.61
CA HIS A 321 -5.34 -14.40 13.64
C HIS A 321 -3.93 -14.67 14.22
N ARG A 322 -3.81 -15.00 15.51
CA ARG A 322 -2.51 -15.28 16.16
C ARG A 322 -1.70 -16.40 15.50
N GLN A 323 -2.35 -17.35 14.88
CA GLN A 323 -1.69 -18.44 14.13
C GLN A 323 -0.96 -17.99 12.86
N CYS A 324 -1.11 -16.71 12.47
CA CYS A 324 -0.47 -16.12 11.30
C CYS A 324 0.91 -15.52 11.63
N ALA A 325 1.37 -15.63 12.88
CA ALA A 325 2.66 -15.13 13.35
C ALA A 325 3.84 -15.93 12.78
N ASN A 326 5.01 -15.33 12.83
CA ASN A 326 6.28 -15.94 12.45
C ASN A 326 6.30 -16.47 11.01
N CYS A 327 5.52 -15.85 10.11
CA CYS A 327 5.36 -16.29 8.74
C CYS A 327 5.75 -15.20 7.74
N ILE A 328 6.28 -15.65 6.61
CA ILE A 328 6.45 -14.84 5.40
C ILE A 328 5.35 -15.24 4.42
N TYR A 329 4.52 -14.28 4.05
CA TYR A 329 3.46 -14.42 3.05
C TYR A 329 3.91 -13.84 1.73
N LYS A 330 3.93 -14.63 0.67
CA LYS A 330 4.34 -14.21 -0.66
C LYS A 330 3.20 -14.41 -1.65
N VAL A 331 2.88 -13.40 -2.46
CA VAL A 331 2.02 -13.56 -3.63
C VAL A 331 2.88 -13.84 -4.85
N GLY A 332 2.59 -14.96 -5.51
CA GLY A 332 3.37 -15.47 -6.64
C GLY A 332 3.07 -14.77 -7.96
N ASN A 333 3.96 -14.98 -8.94
CA ASN A 333 3.78 -14.56 -10.32
C ASN A 333 2.69 -15.39 -10.99
N ALA A 334 1.67 -14.74 -11.54
CA ALA A 334 0.67 -15.35 -12.44
C ALA A 334 -0.07 -16.59 -11.90
N THR A 335 0.08 -16.93 -10.61
CA THR A 335 -0.61 -18.04 -9.97
C THR A 335 -1.69 -17.51 -9.04
N ASN A 336 -2.85 -18.18 -9.02
CA ASN A 336 -3.91 -17.90 -8.06
C ASN A 336 -3.57 -18.48 -6.69
N LYS A 337 -2.30 -18.36 -6.27
CA LYS A 337 -1.78 -18.91 -5.03
C LYS A 337 -0.96 -17.87 -4.27
N TYR A 338 -0.95 -18.02 -2.97
CA TYR A 338 0.01 -17.38 -2.10
C TYR A 338 0.81 -18.45 -1.37
N ASP A 339 2.06 -18.13 -1.08
CA ASP A 339 2.96 -19.03 -0.37
C ASP A 339 3.15 -18.52 1.05
N VAL A 340 3.25 -19.47 1.99
CA VAL A 340 3.53 -19.20 3.41
C VAL A 340 4.79 -19.94 3.80
N GLN A 341 5.79 -19.22 4.24
CA GLN A 341 7.05 -19.75 4.73
C GLN A 341 7.22 -19.44 6.21
N PHE A 342 7.54 -20.42 7.01
CA PHE A 342 8.08 -20.21 8.36
C PHE A 342 9.59 -20.08 8.28
N LEU A 343 10.22 -19.19 9.08
CA LEU A 343 11.66 -18.97 9.01
C LEU A 343 12.49 -20.21 9.38
N ASP A 344 11.92 -21.10 10.20
CA ASP A 344 12.51 -22.37 10.60
C ASP A 344 12.30 -23.52 9.59
N GLN A 345 11.47 -23.28 8.55
CA GLN A 345 11.14 -24.27 7.53
C GLN A 345 11.78 -23.92 6.18
N ARG A 346 12.37 -24.92 5.55
CA ARG A 346 13.11 -24.78 4.31
C ARG A 346 12.22 -24.56 3.07
N TYR A 347 10.97 -25.05 3.12
CA TYR A 347 10.06 -25.02 1.98
C TYR A 347 8.76 -24.30 2.34
N PRO A 348 8.31 -23.38 1.49
CA PRO A 348 7.02 -22.74 1.67
C PRO A 348 5.86 -23.70 1.39
N LYS A 349 4.72 -23.43 2.00
CA LYS A 349 3.44 -24.09 1.69
C LYS A 349 2.61 -23.17 0.80
N SER A 350 2.12 -23.71 -0.32
CA SER A 350 1.28 -22.95 -1.27
C SER A 350 -0.20 -23.15 -0.96
N PHE A 351 -0.95 -22.05 -0.95
CA PHE A 351 -2.39 -22.03 -0.72
C PHE A 351 -3.09 -21.32 -1.87
N PRO A 352 -4.25 -21.79 -2.32
CA PRO A 352 -5.02 -21.09 -3.35
C PRO A 352 -5.58 -19.76 -2.79
N ILE A 353 -5.49 -18.71 -3.59
CA ILE A 353 -6.24 -17.50 -3.36
C ILE A 353 -7.68 -17.79 -3.78
N MET A 354 -8.68 -17.50 -2.92
CA MET A 354 -10.11 -17.70 -3.20
C MET A 354 -10.52 -19.18 -3.44
N GLN A 355 -10.36 -20.03 -2.43
CA GLN A 355 -10.86 -21.41 -2.47
C GLN A 355 -12.35 -21.45 -2.88
N GLY A 356 -12.66 -22.27 -3.91
CA GLY A 356 -14.05 -22.56 -4.31
C GLY A 356 -14.84 -21.41 -4.95
N LYS A 357 -14.26 -20.21 -5.13
CA LYS A 357 -14.90 -19.10 -5.82
C LYS A 357 -14.27 -18.91 -7.20
N ARG A 358 -15.12 -18.66 -8.21
CA ARG A 358 -14.64 -18.30 -9.55
C ARG A 358 -13.94 -16.96 -9.45
N MET A 359 -12.64 -16.94 -9.75
CA MET A 359 -11.92 -15.67 -9.81
C MET A 359 -12.50 -14.82 -10.95
N PRO A 360 -12.62 -13.50 -10.73
CA PRO A 360 -12.85 -12.60 -11.87
C PRO A 360 -11.76 -12.84 -12.92
N ASP A 361 -12.12 -12.80 -14.20
CA ASP A 361 -11.18 -13.04 -15.30
C ASP A 361 -10.02 -12.04 -15.24
N PHE A 362 -8.87 -12.50 -14.74
CA PHE A 362 -7.64 -11.74 -14.73
C PHE A 362 -6.78 -12.14 -15.92
N ASN A 363 -6.36 -11.17 -16.70
CA ASN A 363 -5.34 -11.43 -17.73
C ASN A 363 -3.98 -11.63 -17.07
N LEU A 364 -3.22 -12.58 -17.57
CA LEU A 364 -1.89 -12.98 -17.09
C LEU A 364 -0.83 -11.87 -17.02
N GLY A 365 -1.15 -10.64 -17.43
CA GLY A 365 -0.25 -9.48 -17.38
C GLY A 365 -0.27 -8.64 -16.11
N ASN A 366 -1.23 -8.86 -15.21
CA ASN A 366 -1.34 -8.10 -13.95
C ASN A 366 -1.15 -9.05 -12.78
N TYR A 367 0.01 -8.96 -12.16
CA TYR A 367 0.33 -9.73 -10.94
C TYR A 367 -0.50 -9.21 -9.76
N PRO A 368 -0.91 -10.09 -8.82
CA PRO A 368 -1.48 -9.65 -7.55
C PRO A 368 -0.43 -8.92 -6.71
N PHE A 369 -0.90 -7.95 -5.93
CA PHE A 369 -0.06 -7.16 -5.04
C PHE A 369 -0.57 -7.29 -3.61
N TRP A 370 0.33 -7.22 -2.61
CA TRP A 370 -0.09 -6.93 -1.26
C TRP A 370 -0.43 -5.47 -1.14
N TYR A 371 -1.65 -5.19 -0.74
CA TYR A 371 -2.10 -3.85 -0.41
C TYR A 371 -2.08 -3.66 1.11
N LEU A 372 -1.38 -2.65 1.54
CA LEU A 372 -1.09 -2.35 2.94
C LEU A 372 -1.85 -1.07 3.32
N PRO A 373 -3.07 -1.18 3.90
CA PRO A 373 -3.97 -0.04 4.06
C PRO A 373 -3.39 1.13 4.88
N HIS A 374 -2.53 0.84 5.86
CA HIS A 374 -1.95 1.86 6.75
C HIS A 374 -0.88 2.74 6.08
N LEU A 375 -0.23 2.28 5.01
CA LEU A 375 0.83 3.04 4.36
C LEU A 375 0.34 4.24 3.55
N SER A 376 -0.98 4.33 3.29
CA SER A 376 -1.55 5.42 2.49
C SER A 376 -1.70 6.75 3.25
N CYS A 377 -1.53 6.75 4.56
CA CYS A 377 -1.94 7.88 5.39
C CYS A 377 -0.92 9.02 5.50
N SER A 378 0.36 8.75 5.24
CA SER A 378 1.42 9.75 5.44
C SER A 378 1.52 10.79 4.32
N VAL A 379 1.02 10.48 3.12
CA VAL A 379 1.09 11.37 1.96
C VAL A 379 -0.22 12.11 1.73
N ASP A 380 -1.37 11.48 2.01
CA ASP A 380 -2.69 12.12 1.89
C ASP A 380 -2.80 13.39 2.76
N SER A 381 -2.15 13.40 3.94
CA SER A 381 -2.13 14.55 4.84
C SER A 381 -1.25 15.72 4.39
N LEU A 382 -0.41 15.54 3.37
CA LEU A 382 0.49 16.57 2.86
C LEU A 382 -0.13 17.39 1.72
N VAL A 383 -1.29 17.04 1.23
CA VAL A 383 -1.91 17.61 0.03
C VAL A 383 -3.26 18.27 0.31
N ASP A 384 -3.81 18.09 1.52
CA ASP A 384 -5.09 18.67 1.94
C ASP A 384 -4.97 20.11 2.51
N ASP A 385 -3.78 20.71 2.51
CA ASP A 385 -3.48 22.13 2.77
C ASP A 385 -3.26 22.89 1.43
#